data_7c4f393d7d22c3d72b59b0e02c4a4c3b
#
_entry.id   7c4f393d7d22c3d72b59b0e02c4a4c3b
#
_cell.length_a   1.000
_cell.length_b   1.000
_cell.length_c   1.000
_cell.angle_alpha   90.00
_cell.angle_beta   90.00
_cell.angle_gamma   90.00
#
_symmetry.space_group_name_H-M   'P 1'
#
loop_
_entity.id
_entity.type
_entity.pdbx_description
1 polymer ?
#
loop_
_entity_poly.entity_id
_entity_poly.type
_entity_poly.pdbx_seq_one_letter_code
_entity_poly.pdbx_strand_id
1 'polypeptide(L)'
;MPNLDEPGNRGDAIRPVFFATGGRATEGLDDVERRRLLANHVTSTRNRWFARAYVNRTWSVLLGEGFSMPIDDMGPEREVAHPQVFDLLCRDFTDSGYDTRRLFEIIAGTRAYQRQIRPRDPTEPTPPFASAQPSRLRADQVYNALLEVLGIESTSVRRRSLRSQRPGQSNNMMSRRRSAGRTLFLALFGFDPSTPQEDIKGNVPQALYLMNSPLIHAMIRAGGNTRLAKILRKHPGDDDAISEVYLLVLSREPSASELKICREYITEVGHRGEAFEDLMWSLVNSSEFLSRR
;
A
#
# COMPACT_ATOMS: atom_id res chain seq x y z
N MET A 1 -36.99 17.69 0.40
CA MET A 1 -36.95 16.21 0.52
C MET A 1 -38.26 15.66 0.00
N PRO A 2 -38.36 14.48 -0.60
CA PRO A 2 -39.64 13.84 -0.87
C PRO A 2 -40.36 13.57 0.43
N ASN A 3 -41.68 13.71 0.42
CA ASN A 3 -42.51 13.31 1.54
C ASN A 3 -42.59 11.77 1.53
N LEU A 4 -42.05 11.12 2.55
CA LEU A 4 -41.98 9.62 2.60
C LEU A 4 -43.36 9.03 2.93
N ASP A 5 -44.22 9.78 3.58
CA ASP A 5 -45.59 9.34 3.94
C ASP A 5 -46.55 9.51 2.76
N GLU A 6 -46.29 10.49 1.88
CA GLU A 6 -47.08 10.77 0.69
C GLU A 6 -46.17 11.01 -0.53
N PRO A 7 -45.62 9.97 -1.15
CA PRO A 7 -44.61 10.08 -2.22
C PRO A 7 -45.02 10.88 -3.47
N GLY A 8 -46.33 11.08 -3.67
CA GLY A 8 -46.89 11.90 -4.75
C GLY A 8 -46.90 13.40 -4.47
N ASN A 9 -46.67 13.82 -3.24
CA ASN A 9 -46.69 15.21 -2.85
C ASN A 9 -45.27 15.80 -2.75
N ARG A 10 -45.17 17.08 -3.10
CA ARG A 10 -43.93 17.84 -2.95
C ARG A 10 -43.63 18.02 -1.46
N GLY A 11 -42.52 17.48 -1.02
CA GLY A 11 -42.07 17.61 0.36
C GLY A 11 -41.52 19.01 0.67
N ASP A 12 -41.22 19.24 1.95
CA ASP A 12 -40.75 20.54 2.45
C ASP A 12 -39.38 20.92 1.90
N ALA A 13 -39.18 22.22 1.69
CA ALA A 13 -37.89 22.78 1.35
C ALA A 13 -36.97 22.77 2.59
N ILE A 14 -35.98 21.88 2.60
CA ILE A 14 -35.02 21.81 3.68
C ILE A 14 -33.74 22.57 3.27
N ARG A 15 -33.33 23.50 4.14
CA ARG A 15 -32.02 24.19 3.96
C ARG A 15 -30.91 23.31 4.43
N PRO A 16 -29.88 23.04 3.57
CA PRO A 16 -28.71 22.28 3.97
C PRO A 16 -27.99 22.98 5.12
N VAL A 17 -27.64 22.20 6.13
CA VAL A 17 -26.78 22.64 7.26
C VAL A 17 -25.60 21.72 7.36
N PHE A 18 -24.40 22.26 7.46
CA PHE A 18 -23.20 21.46 7.68
C PHE A 18 -23.13 21.05 9.15
N PHE A 19 -23.32 19.78 9.42
CA PHE A 19 -23.55 19.24 10.76
C PHE A 19 -22.38 19.52 11.74
N ALA A 20 -21.14 19.52 11.27
CA ALA A 20 -19.96 19.67 12.15
C ALA A 20 -19.77 21.10 12.69
N THR A 21 -20.25 22.13 11.96
CA THR A 21 -20.05 23.54 12.34
C THR A 21 -21.35 24.33 12.42
N GLY A 22 -22.50 23.73 12.09
CA GLY A 22 -23.79 24.43 12.01
C GLY A 22 -23.88 25.44 10.84
N GLY A 23 -22.90 25.45 9.94
CA GLY A 23 -22.89 26.36 8.80
C GLY A 23 -24.05 26.11 7.84
N ARG A 24 -24.74 27.19 7.46
CA ARG A 24 -25.92 27.11 6.57
C ARG A 24 -25.56 27.56 5.17
N ALA A 25 -26.11 26.88 4.16
CA ALA A 25 -26.00 27.31 2.78
C ALA A 25 -26.94 28.54 2.55
N THR A 26 -26.43 29.49 1.73
CA THR A 26 -27.24 30.60 1.21
C THR A 26 -28.23 30.06 0.20
N GLU A 27 -29.42 30.70 0.10
CA GLU A 27 -30.41 30.36 -0.92
C GLU A 27 -29.95 30.78 -2.32
N GLY A 28 -30.40 30.07 -3.34
CA GLY A 28 -30.15 30.45 -4.74
C GLY A 28 -28.77 30.03 -5.32
N LEU A 29 -27.97 29.34 -4.55
CA LEU A 29 -26.67 28.85 -5.05
C LEU A 29 -26.85 27.80 -6.15
N ASP A 30 -26.05 27.90 -7.20
CA ASP A 30 -25.92 26.85 -8.22
C ASP A 30 -25.17 25.61 -7.67
N ASP A 31 -25.06 24.54 -8.46
CA ASP A 31 -24.44 23.29 -8.04
C ASP A 31 -22.93 23.45 -7.78
N VAL A 32 -22.24 24.27 -8.54
CA VAL A 32 -20.79 24.54 -8.37
C VAL A 32 -20.54 25.33 -7.08
N GLU A 33 -21.36 26.33 -6.83
CA GLU A 33 -21.30 27.15 -5.62
C GLU A 33 -21.58 26.33 -4.36
N ARG A 34 -22.58 25.45 -4.42
CA ARG A 34 -22.91 24.51 -3.32
C ARG A 34 -21.73 23.58 -3.02
N ARG A 35 -21.08 23.01 -4.04
CA ARG A 35 -19.91 22.16 -3.87
C ARG A 35 -18.73 22.93 -3.29
N ARG A 36 -18.51 24.16 -3.74
CA ARG A 36 -17.46 25.03 -3.19
C ARG A 36 -17.72 25.36 -1.73
N LEU A 37 -18.94 25.70 -1.40
CA LEU A 37 -19.35 25.96 -0.01
C LEU A 37 -19.14 24.74 0.88
N LEU A 38 -19.53 23.54 0.42
CA LEU A 38 -19.30 22.29 1.14
C LEU A 38 -17.82 22.05 1.35
N ALA A 39 -16.99 22.20 0.31
CA ALA A 39 -15.54 22.06 0.40
C ALA A 39 -14.95 23.00 1.46
N ASN A 40 -15.37 24.27 1.46
CA ASN A 40 -14.94 25.26 2.45
C ASN A 40 -15.34 24.88 3.88
N HIS A 41 -16.53 24.30 4.07
CA HIS A 41 -16.94 23.81 5.39
C HIS A 41 -16.14 22.58 5.83
N VAL A 42 -15.90 21.64 4.92
CA VAL A 42 -15.14 20.43 5.21
C VAL A 42 -13.71 20.78 5.63
N THR A 43 -13.05 21.66 4.87
CA THR A 43 -11.64 22.06 5.11
C THR A 43 -11.47 23.23 6.07
N SER A 44 -12.56 23.73 6.65
CA SER A 44 -12.51 24.81 7.63
C SER A 44 -11.71 24.40 8.87
N THR A 45 -10.88 25.30 9.40
CA THR A 45 -10.17 25.12 10.69
C THR A 45 -11.12 24.92 11.88
N ARG A 46 -12.38 25.34 11.74
CA ARG A 46 -13.44 25.05 12.72
C ARG A 46 -13.93 23.61 12.69
N ASN A 47 -13.65 22.87 11.59
CA ASN A 47 -13.99 21.46 11.47
C ASN A 47 -12.83 20.60 11.96
N ARG A 48 -12.76 20.33 13.24
CA ARG A 48 -11.74 19.49 13.85
C ARG A 48 -11.64 18.07 13.27
N TRP A 49 -12.74 17.57 12.69
CA TRP A 49 -12.80 16.21 12.19
C TRP A 49 -11.96 16.00 10.92
N PHE A 50 -11.80 17.03 10.10
CA PHE A 50 -11.00 16.95 8.89
C PHE A 50 -9.53 16.64 9.21
N ALA A 51 -8.92 17.41 10.10
CA ALA A 51 -7.53 17.18 10.52
C ALA A 51 -7.39 15.83 11.23
N ARG A 52 -8.32 15.49 12.14
CA ARG A 52 -8.28 14.21 12.87
C ARG A 52 -8.37 13.01 11.94
N ALA A 53 -9.28 13.02 10.98
CA ALA A 53 -9.42 11.93 10.01
C ALA A 53 -8.16 11.78 9.16
N TYR A 54 -7.61 12.88 8.67
CA TYR A 54 -6.42 12.85 7.82
C TYR A 54 -5.18 12.38 8.57
N VAL A 55 -4.94 12.91 9.76
CA VAL A 55 -3.80 12.53 10.61
C VAL A 55 -3.90 11.07 11.03
N ASN A 56 -5.08 10.61 11.48
CA ASN A 56 -5.31 9.23 11.87
C ASN A 56 -5.02 8.25 10.73
N ARG A 57 -5.55 8.53 9.52
CA ARG A 57 -5.29 7.73 8.32
C ARG A 57 -3.82 7.73 7.91
N THR A 58 -3.18 8.90 7.90
CA THR A 58 -1.76 9.02 7.54
C THR A 58 -0.87 8.24 8.51
N TRP A 59 -1.12 8.39 9.82
CA TRP A 59 -0.43 7.66 10.86
C TRP A 59 -0.61 6.14 10.70
N SER A 60 -1.84 5.69 10.50
CA SER A 60 -2.16 4.28 10.29
C SER A 60 -1.49 3.69 9.05
N VAL A 61 -1.47 4.42 7.94
CA VAL A 61 -0.75 3.99 6.72
C VAL A 61 0.74 3.81 6.98
N LEU A 62 1.33 4.65 7.83
CA LEU A 62 2.77 4.63 8.11
C LEU A 62 3.17 3.66 9.22
N LEU A 63 2.33 3.44 10.24
CA LEU A 63 2.65 2.57 11.37
C LEU A 63 1.86 1.26 11.42
N GLY A 64 0.82 1.13 10.58
CA GLY A 64 -0.03 -0.06 10.52
C GLY A 64 -1.21 -0.03 11.50
N GLU A 65 -1.29 0.95 12.40
CA GLU A 65 -2.42 1.19 13.31
C GLU A 65 -2.63 2.69 13.51
N GLY A 66 -3.88 3.12 13.72
CA GLY A 66 -4.25 4.51 13.97
C GLY A 66 -4.30 4.85 15.46
N PHE A 67 -4.42 6.14 15.76
CA PHE A 67 -4.73 6.61 17.12
C PHE A 67 -6.14 6.21 17.56
N SER A 68 -7.08 6.16 16.62
CA SER A 68 -8.44 5.67 16.81
C SER A 68 -8.69 4.53 15.83
N MET A 69 -9.27 3.43 16.33
CA MET A 69 -9.61 2.24 15.55
C MET A 69 -11.07 1.85 15.81
N PRO A 70 -11.82 1.41 14.79
CA PRO A 70 -11.52 1.42 13.35
C PRO A 70 -11.20 2.81 12.82
N ILE A 71 -10.38 2.92 11.77
CA ILE A 71 -9.76 4.17 11.29
C ILE A 71 -10.78 5.27 10.99
N ASP A 72 -11.94 4.90 10.47
CA ASP A 72 -13.00 5.82 10.05
C ASP A 72 -14.09 6.02 11.11
N ASP A 73 -14.00 5.31 12.23
CA ASP A 73 -14.93 5.44 13.34
C ASP A 73 -14.25 6.19 14.51
N MET A 74 -14.43 7.50 14.52
CA MET A 74 -13.91 8.39 15.56
C MET A 74 -15.00 8.96 16.44
N GLY A 75 -16.05 8.16 16.69
CA GLY A 75 -17.15 8.54 17.56
C GLY A 75 -16.70 8.82 19.00
N PRO A 76 -17.57 9.45 19.83
CA PRO A 76 -17.23 9.81 21.21
C PRO A 76 -16.98 8.60 22.11
N GLU A 77 -17.50 7.44 21.73
CA GLU A 77 -17.34 6.17 22.46
C GLU A 77 -16.01 5.46 22.15
N ARG A 78 -15.20 6.02 21.23
CA ARG A 78 -13.95 5.38 20.81
C ARG A 78 -12.79 5.88 21.64
N GLU A 79 -12.02 4.92 22.13
CA GLU A 79 -10.74 5.22 22.77
C GLU A 79 -9.71 5.73 21.74
N VAL A 80 -8.95 6.72 22.16
CA VAL A 80 -7.87 7.31 21.36
C VAL A 80 -6.54 7.00 22.05
N ALA A 81 -5.67 6.29 21.36
CA ALA A 81 -4.32 6.06 21.85
C ALA A 81 -3.54 7.38 21.90
N HIS A 82 -2.83 7.65 22.99
CA HIS A 82 -2.01 8.86 23.17
C HIS A 82 -2.71 10.17 22.73
N PRO A 83 -3.85 10.55 23.32
CA PRO A 83 -4.69 11.64 22.83
C PRO A 83 -3.95 12.98 22.75
N GLN A 84 -3.01 13.24 23.66
CA GLN A 84 -2.20 14.47 23.64
C GLN A 84 -1.31 14.56 22.39
N VAL A 85 -0.71 13.44 21.98
CA VAL A 85 0.14 13.38 20.77
C VAL A 85 -0.73 13.55 19.53
N PHE A 86 -1.87 12.87 19.50
CA PHE A 86 -2.83 13.00 18.40
C PHE A 86 -3.33 14.43 18.22
N ASP A 87 -3.74 15.09 19.31
CA ASP A 87 -4.19 16.48 19.27
C ASP A 87 -3.07 17.47 18.89
N LEU A 88 -1.82 17.19 19.28
CA LEU A 88 -0.67 17.99 18.86
C LEU A 88 -0.46 17.90 17.35
N LEU A 89 -0.46 16.69 16.79
CA LEU A 89 -0.32 16.48 15.34
C LEU A 89 -1.47 17.12 14.55
N CYS A 90 -2.71 17.01 15.06
CA CYS A 90 -3.87 17.63 14.42
C CYS A 90 -3.79 19.15 14.41
N ARG A 91 -3.32 19.77 15.50
CA ARG A 91 -3.10 21.21 15.58
C ARG A 91 -1.99 21.65 14.63
N ASP A 92 -0.82 21.00 14.65
CA ASP A 92 0.29 21.35 13.75
C ASP A 92 -0.13 21.24 12.28
N PHE A 93 -0.88 20.17 11.93
CA PHE A 93 -1.40 19.99 10.58
C PHE A 93 -2.37 21.10 10.16
N THR A 94 -3.25 21.54 11.08
CA THR A 94 -4.19 22.64 10.84
C THR A 94 -3.45 23.96 10.72
N ASP A 95 -2.53 24.26 11.64
CA ASP A 95 -1.81 25.53 11.72
C ASP A 95 -0.83 25.73 10.54
N SER A 96 -0.32 24.61 10.00
CA SER A 96 0.49 24.62 8.77
C SER A 96 -0.30 24.82 7.48
N GLY A 97 -1.63 25.01 7.56
CA GLY A 97 -2.49 25.10 6.39
C GLY A 97 -2.68 23.77 5.67
N TYR A 98 -2.68 22.68 6.43
CA TYR A 98 -2.81 21.31 5.92
C TYR A 98 -1.62 20.87 5.05
N ASP A 99 -0.40 21.24 5.44
CA ASP A 99 0.81 20.80 4.77
C ASP A 99 1.05 19.32 4.99
N THR A 100 0.68 18.53 3.98
CA THR A 100 0.81 17.07 4.00
C THR A 100 2.26 16.63 4.04
N ARG A 101 3.17 17.34 3.36
CA ARG A 101 4.59 17.00 3.35
C ARG A 101 5.20 17.14 4.74
N ARG A 102 4.89 18.25 5.41
CA ARG A 102 5.31 18.49 6.80
C ARG A 102 4.80 17.39 7.73
N LEU A 103 3.52 16.98 7.59
CA LEU A 103 2.95 15.89 8.38
C LEU A 103 3.74 14.58 8.20
N PHE A 104 4.06 14.21 6.95
CA PHE A 104 4.88 13.02 6.68
C PHE A 104 6.28 13.13 7.26
N GLU A 105 6.94 14.26 7.15
CA GLU A 105 8.28 14.51 7.71
C GLU A 105 8.26 14.36 9.23
N ILE A 106 7.26 14.92 9.91
CA ILE A 106 7.12 14.80 11.37
C ILE A 106 6.91 13.34 11.77
N ILE A 107 5.98 12.62 11.13
CA ILE A 107 5.69 11.22 11.48
C ILE A 107 6.93 10.35 11.23
N ALA A 108 7.60 10.51 10.08
CA ALA A 108 8.80 9.74 9.74
C ALA A 108 9.98 10.02 10.70
N GLY A 109 10.04 11.23 11.27
CA GLY A 109 11.03 11.62 12.28
C GLY A 109 10.77 11.05 13.68
N THR A 110 9.59 10.46 13.94
CA THR A 110 9.26 9.91 15.25
C THR A 110 10.04 8.62 15.54
N ARG A 111 10.33 8.39 16.82
CA ARG A 111 10.90 7.10 17.26
C ARG A 111 9.96 5.92 17.00
N ALA A 112 8.64 6.16 16.99
CA ALA A 112 7.65 5.12 16.69
C ALA A 112 7.82 4.59 15.26
N TYR A 113 7.97 5.50 14.27
CA TYR A 113 8.15 5.12 12.88
C TYR A 113 9.50 4.44 12.62
N GLN A 114 10.56 4.84 13.32
CA GLN A 114 11.92 4.32 13.11
C GLN A 114 12.18 2.99 13.83
N ARG A 115 11.20 2.46 14.55
CA ARG A 115 11.30 1.12 15.15
C ARG A 115 11.13 0.04 14.10
N GLN A 116 11.75 -1.12 14.37
CA GLN A 116 11.55 -2.31 13.56
C GLN A 116 10.06 -2.69 13.52
N ILE A 117 9.54 -2.96 12.33
CA ILE A 117 8.18 -3.48 12.15
C ILE A 117 8.13 -4.90 12.74
N ARG A 118 7.17 -5.15 13.62
CA ARG A 118 6.97 -6.46 14.25
C ARG A 118 5.48 -6.76 14.36
N PRO A 119 5.05 -7.99 14.01
CA PRO A 119 3.69 -8.43 14.29
C PRO A 119 3.43 -8.31 15.80
N ARG A 120 2.23 -7.87 16.17
CA ARG A 120 1.79 -7.90 17.56
C ARG A 120 1.49 -9.35 17.95
N ASP A 121 2.03 -9.77 19.08
CA ASP A 121 1.62 -11.03 19.69
C ASP A 121 0.27 -10.82 20.38
N PRO A 122 -0.79 -11.55 19.98
CA PRO A 122 -2.11 -11.39 20.59
C PRO A 122 -2.16 -11.86 22.05
N THR A 123 -1.16 -12.60 22.50
CA THR A 123 -1.07 -13.13 23.88
C THR A 123 -0.34 -12.17 24.82
N GLU A 124 0.39 -11.18 24.30
CA GLU A 124 1.13 -10.21 25.09
C GLU A 124 0.50 -8.81 24.98
N PRO A 125 0.17 -8.16 26.12
CA PRO A 125 -0.33 -6.79 26.11
C PRO A 125 0.80 -5.84 25.65
N THR A 126 0.72 -5.41 24.41
CA THR A 126 1.70 -4.49 23.84
C THR A 126 1.13 -3.08 23.80
N PRO A 127 1.82 -2.07 24.36
CA PRO A 127 1.37 -0.67 24.26
C PRO A 127 1.19 -0.23 22.81
N PRO A 128 0.23 0.67 22.50
CA PRO A 128 0.08 1.25 21.20
C PRO A 128 1.40 1.84 20.68
N PHE A 129 1.71 1.59 19.40
CA PHE A 129 2.92 2.09 18.71
C PHE A 129 4.25 1.63 19.31
N ALA A 130 4.27 0.58 20.12
CA ALA A 130 5.52 -0.04 20.62
C ALA A 130 6.40 -0.55 19.46
N SER A 131 5.77 -1.01 18.38
CA SER A 131 6.37 -1.30 17.07
C SER A 131 5.39 -0.90 15.98
N ALA A 132 5.89 -0.58 14.78
CA ALA A 132 5.02 -0.50 13.62
C ALA A 132 4.49 -1.90 13.28
N GLN A 133 3.23 -1.98 12.84
CA GLN A 133 2.61 -3.24 12.46
C GLN A 133 2.86 -3.54 10.98
N PRO A 134 3.08 -4.81 10.60
CA PRO A 134 3.11 -5.20 9.21
C PRO A 134 1.80 -4.81 8.54
N SER A 135 1.90 -4.20 7.39
CA SER A 135 0.72 -3.86 6.58
C SER A 135 0.87 -4.43 5.18
N ARG A 136 -0.25 -4.89 4.62
CA ARG A 136 -0.25 -5.41 3.27
C ARG A 136 0.04 -4.31 2.26
N LEU A 137 0.89 -4.60 1.29
CA LEU A 137 1.17 -3.68 0.18
C LEU A 137 -0.06 -3.53 -0.71
N ARG A 138 -0.26 -2.32 -1.24
CA ARG A 138 -1.31 -2.08 -2.23
C ARG A 138 -0.98 -2.78 -3.55
N ALA A 139 -2.01 -3.07 -4.34
CA ALA A 139 -1.86 -3.76 -5.61
C ALA A 139 -0.83 -3.12 -6.55
N ASP A 140 -0.78 -1.80 -6.62
CA ASP A 140 0.19 -1.06 -7.43
C ASP A 140 1.63 -1.21 -6.92
N GLN A 141 1.83 -1.27 -5.60
CA GLN A 141 3.12 -1.50 -4.97
C GLN A 141 3.61 -2.93 -5.21
N VAL A 142 2.76 -3.93 -4.98
CA VAL A 142 3.08 -5.34 -5.26
C VAL A 142 3.42 -5.54 -6.74
N TYR A 143 2.64 -4.94 -7.65
CA TYR A 143 2.89 -5.02 -9.08
C TYR A 143 4.25 -4.43 -9.46
N ASN A 144 4.58 -3.25 -8.95
CA ASN A 144 5.85 -2.59 -9.23
C ASN A 144 7.04 -3.35 -8.62
N ALA A 145 6.91 -3.86 -7.38
CA ALA A 145 7.92 -4.70 -6.75
C ALA A 145 8.15 -5.98 -7.55
N LEU A 146 7.08 -6.62 -8.01
CA LEU A 146 7.18 -7.82 -8.84
C LEU A 146 7.91 -7.54 -10.17
N LEU A 147 7.59 -6.44 -10.85
CA LEU A 147 8.30 -6.04 -12.07
C LEU A 147 9.79 -5.81 -11.82
N GLU A 148 10.14 -5.15 -10.72
CA GLU A 148 11.53 -4.89 -10.34
C GLU A 148 12.28 -6.20 -10.06
N VAL A 149 11.70 -7.08 -9.25
CA VAL A 149 12.28 -8.40 -8.91
C VAL A 149 12.47 -9.25 -10.16
N LEU A 150 11.50 -9.27 -11.06
CA LEU A 150 11.58 -10.03 -12.31
C LEU A 150 12.47 -9.36 -13.39
N GLY A 151 12.95 -8.14 -13.15
CA GLY A 151 13.75 -7.39 -14.12
C GLY A 151 12.98 -6.96 -15.35
N ILE A 152 11.66 -6.72 -15.21
CA ILE A 152 10.79 -6.26 -16.28
C ILE A 152 10.74 -4.73 -16.24
N GLU A 153 11.30 -4.06 -17.24
CA GLU A 153 11.24 -2.60 -17.33
C GLU A 153 9.80 -2.08 -17.32
N SER A 154 9.48 -1.24 -16.33
CA SER A 154 8.19 -0.55 -16.31
C SER A 154 8.15 0.52 -17.42
N THR A 155 7.03 0.58 -18.15
CA THR A 155 6.83 1.57 -19.24
C THR A 155 6.89 3.02 -18.77
N SER A 156 6.81 3.29 -17.48
CA SER A 156 6.91 4.63 -16.89
C SER A 156 8.35 5.21 -16.92
N VAL A 157 9.36 4.37 -16.78
CA VAL A 157 10.78 4.79 -16.86
C VAL A 157 11.17 5.08 -18.29
N ARG A 158 10.63 4.32 -19.24
CA ARG A 158 10.93 4.49 -20.68
C ARG A 158 10.36 5.78 -21.28
N ARG A 159 9.29 6.36 -20.73
CA ARG A 159 8.74 7.65 -21.20
C ARG A 159 9.66 8.84 -20.95
N ARG A 160 10.57 8.77 -19.99
CA ARG A 160 11.53 9.85 -19.73
C ARG A 160 12.72 9.84 -20.70
N SER A 161 13.12 8.68 -21.24
CA SER A 161 14.24 8.54 -22.16
C SER A 161 13.86 8.71 -23.65
N LEU A 162 12.57 8.64 -24.00
CA LEU A 162 12.09 8.62 -25.38
C LEU A 162 11.45 9.94 -25.88
N ARG A 163 11.88 11.09 -25.35
CA ARG A 163 11.51 12.38 -25.94
C ARG A 163 12.19 12.66 -27.29
N SER A 164 12.91 11.68 -27.86
CA SER A 164 13.72 11.87 -29.08
C SER A 164 13.52 10.82 -30.19
N GLN A 165 12.49 9.96 -30.18
CA GLN A 165 12.28 9.03 -31.29
C GLN A 165 10.87 9.05 -31.89
N ARG A 166 10.84 9.05 -33.22
CA ARG A 166 9.65 9.13 -34.09
C ARG A 166 8.68 7.95 -33.91
N PRO A 167 7.35 8.14 -34.14
CA PRO A 167 6.37 7.08 -33.99
C PRO A 167 6.39 6.09 -35.15
N GLY A 168 6.80 4.87 -34.88
CA GLY A 168 6.70 3.72 -35.81
C GLY A 168 5.71 2.68 -35.24
N GLN A 169 4.88 2.13 -36.09
CA GLN A 169 3.62 1.41 -35.84
C GLN A 169 3.66 0.04 -35.15
N SER A 170 4.78 -0.50 -34.71
CA SER A 170 4.82 -1.92 -34.23
C SER A 170 4.61 -2.15 -32.71
N ASN A 171 4.41 -1.10 -31.91
CA ASN A 171 4.38 -1.20 -30.45
C ASN A 171 2.97 -1.36 -29.82
N ASN A 172 1.89 -1.35 -30.62
CA ASN A 172 0.54 -1.28 -30.06
C ASN A 172 0.02 -2.59 -29.43
N MET A 173 0.42 -3.75 -29.92
CA MET A 173 -0.14 -5.04 -29.45
C MET A 173 0.52 -5.49 -28.13
N MET A 174 1.81 -5.31 -27.98
CA MET A 174 2.53 -5.64 -26.75
C MET A 174 2.20 -4.68 -25.59
N SER A 175 2.02 -3.39 -25.91
CA SER A 175 1.60 -2.40 -24.90
C SER A 175 0.16 -2.67 -24.41
N ARG A 176 -0.75 -3.08 -25.31
CA ARG A 176 -2.12 -3.48 -24.94
C ARG A 176 -2.16 -4.74 -24.07
N ARG A 177 -1.36 -5.76 -24.37
CA ARG A 177 -1.28 -6.98 -23.55
C ARG A 177 -0.70 -6.67 -22.14
N ARG A 178 0.32 -5.81 -22.05
CA ARG A 178 0.88 -5.39 -20.76
C ARG A 178 -0.12 -4.54 -19.95
N SER A 179 -0.85 -3.63 -20.59
CA SER A 179 -1.87 -2.84 -19.90
C SER A 179 -3.03 -3.71 -19.41
N ALA A 180 -3.47 -4.70 -20.18
CA ALA A 180 -4.50 -5.65 -19.77
C ALA A 180 -4.04 -6.53 -18.59
N GLY A 181 -2.80 -7.02 -18.63
CA GLY A 181 -2.21 -7.77 -17.51
C GLY A 181 -2.10 -6.95 -16.22
N ARG A 182 -1.70 -5.68 -16.33
CA ARG A 182 -1.66 -4.76 -15.19
C ARG A 182 -3.07 -4.50 -14.63
N THR A 183 -4.05 -4.24 -15.49
CA THR A 183 -5.44 -4.00 -15.06
C THR A 183 -6.01 -5.21 -14.34
N LEU A 184 -5.81 -6.42 -14.89
CA LEU A 184 -6.22 -7.66 -14.24
C LEU A 184 -5.54 -7.85 -12.88
N PHE A 185 -4.23 -7.60 -12.80
CA PHE A 185 -3.50 -7.68 -11.54
C PHE A 185 -4.05 -6.71 -10.50
N LEU A 186 -4.24 -5.44 -10.89
CA LEU A 186 -4.78 -4.41 -10.00
C LEU A 186 -6.20 -4.73 -9.53
N ALA A 187 -7.03 -5.32 -10.39
CA ALA A 187 -8.37 -5.78 -10.02
C ALA A 187 -8.32 -6.96 -9.04
N LEU A 188 -7.37 -7.88 -9.21
CA LEU A 188 -7.23 -9.06 -8.38
C LEU A 188 -6.62 -8.76 -6.99
N PHE A 189 -5.61 -7.88 -6.95
CA PHE A 189 -4.88 -7.51 -5.73
C PHE A 189 -5.41 -6.23 -5.08
N GLY A 190 -6.30 -5.50 -5.75
CA GLY A 190 -6.91 -4.30 -5.21
C GLY A 190 -7.86 -4.60 -4.07
N PHE A 191 -8.01 -3.65 -3.19
CA PHE A 191 -9.01 -3.61 -2.13
C PHE A 191 -9.62 -2.21 -2.08
N ASP A 192 -10.81 -2.11 -1.53
CA ASP A 192 -11.46 -0.82 -1.34
C ASP A 192 -10.62 0.04 -0.39
N PRO A 193 -10.29 1.30 -0.74
CA PRO A 193 -9.51 2.20 0.12
C PRO A 193 -10.13 2.46 1.49
N SER A 194 -11.43 2.20 1.66
CA SER A 194 -12.14 2.30 2.94
C SER A 194 -12.06 1.03 3.79
N THR A 195 -11.53 -0.08 3.24
CA THR A 195 -11.36 -1.32 4.00
C THR A 195 -10.34 -1.11 5.12
N PRO A 196 -10.68 -1.41 6.39
CA PRO A 196 -9.72 -1.39 7.48
C PRO A 196 -8.51 -2.27 7.18
N GLN A 197 -7.32 -1.84 7.56
CA GLN A 197 -6.09 -2.58 7.24
C GLN A 197 -6.05 -3.99 7.84
N GLU A 198 -6.65 -4.17 9.00
CA GLU A 198 -6.83 -5.45 9.69
C GLU A 198 -7.69 -6.45 8.89
N ASP A 199 -8.59 -5.95 8.04
CA ASP A 199 -9.46 -6.76 7.19
C ASP A 199 -8.85 -7.06 5.81
N ILE A 200 -7.74 -6.42 5.46
CA ILE A 200 -7.05 -6.64 4.19
C ILE A 200 -6.26 -7.94 4.28
N LYS A 201 -6.92 -9.04 3.98
CA LYS A 201 -6.32 -10.39 3.97
C LYS A 201 -5.99 -10.83 2.55
N GLY A 202 -5.03 -11.75 2.42
CA GLY A 202 -4.82 -12.47 1.17
C GLY A 202 -6.02 -13.35 0.84
N ASN A 203 -6.28 -13.55 -0.44
CA ASN A 203 -7.32 -14.46 -0.91
C ASN A 203 -6.74 -15.53 -1.84
N VAL A 204 -7.49 -16.62 -1.99
CA VAL A 204 -7.08 -17.75 -2.82
C VAL A 204 -6.78 -17.35 -4.28
N PRO A 205 -7.60 -16.51 -4.95
CA PRO A 205 -7.29 -16.07 -6.31
C PRO A 205 -5.94 -15.34 -6.44
N GLN A 206 -5.54 -14.54 -5.46
CA GLN A 206 -4.24 -13.85 -5.46
C GLN A 206 -3.09 -14.85 -5.35
N ALA A 207 -3.19 -15.82 -4.42
CA ALA A 207 -2.21 -16.89 -4.27
C ALA A 207 -2.09 -17.72 -5.55
N LEU A 208 -3.21 -18.15 -6.12
CA LEU A 208 -3.23 -18.91 -7.37
C LEU A 208 -2.62 -18.12 -8.54
N TYR A 209 -2.84 -16.82 -8.61
CA TYR A 209 -2.23 -16.00 -9.65
C TYR A 209 -0.71 -15.96 -9.53
N LEU A 210 -0.16 -15.74 -8.35
CA LEU A 210 1.30 -15.71 -8.15
C LEU A 210 1.92 -17.09 -8.37
N MET A 211 1.27 -18.15 -7.87
CA MET A 211 1.76 -19.52 -7.96
C MET A 211 1.73 -20.07 -9.39
N ASN A 212 0.75 -19.70 -10.20
CA ASN A 212 0.50 -20.32 -11.51
C ASN A 212 0.72 -19.38 -12.70
N SER A 213 1.23 -18.14 -12.49
CA SER A 213 1.45 -17.21 -13.58
C SER A 213 2.57 -17.68 -14.52
N PRO A 214 2.29 -17.97 -15.81
CA PRO A 214 3.34 -18.36 -16.76
C PRO A 214 4.40 -17.28 -16.92
N LEU A 215 4.05 -16.00 -16.74
CA LEU A 215 5.00 -14.90 -16.81
C LEU A 215 6.00 -14.97 -15.65
N ILE A 216 5.52 -15.18 -14.43
CA ILE A 216 6.39 -15.28 -13.25
C ILE A 216 7.33 -16.47 -13.45
N HIS A 217 6.80 -17.65 -13.78
CA HIS A 217 7.61 -18.85 -14.03
C HIS A 217 8.67 -18.65 -15.11
N ALA A 218 8.34 -17.98 -16.22
CA ALA A 218 9.31 -17.70 -17.27
C ALA A 218 10.42 -16.75 -16.82
N MET A 219 10.13 -15.82 -15.93
CA MET A 219 11.07 -14.76 -15.52
C MET A 219 11.96 -15.15 -14.34
N ILE A 220 11.53 -16.11 -13.52
CA ILE A 220 12.35 -16.64 -12.41
C ILE A 220 13.34 -17.72 -12.86
N ARG A 221 13.35 -18.10 -14.15
CA ARG A 221 14.29 -19.12 -14.68
C ARG A 221 15.74 -18.73 -14.45
N ALA A 222 16.56 -19.73 -14.08
CA ALA A 222 18.02 -19.59 -13.92
C ALA A 222 18.79 -19.54 -15.24
N GLY A 223 18.10 -19.54 -16.37
CA GLY A 223 18.65 -19.54 -17.71
C GLY A 223 18.43 -18.25 -18.50
N GLY A 224 19.10 -18.13 -19.63
CA GLY A 224 18.94 -17.01 -20.56
C GLY A 224 19.43 -15.66 -20.01
N ASN A 225 18.62 -14.62 -20.21
CA ASN A 225 18.93 -13.24 -19.77
C ASN A 225 18.06 -12.78 -18.58
N THR A 226 17.52 -13.71 -17.80
CA THR A 226 16.71 -13.41 -16.61
C THR A 226 17.56 -12.74 -15.51
N ARG A 227 16.86 -12.10 -14.55
CA ARG A 227 17.53 -11.48 -13.40
C ARG A 227 18.26 -12.52 -12.56
N LEU A 228 17.60 -13.66 -12.28
CA LEU A 228 18.21 -14.77 -11.55
C LEU A 228 19.45 -15.31 -12.24
N ALA A 229 19.40 -15.58 -13.55
CA ALA A 229 20.57 -16.05 -14.29
C ALA A 229 21.76 -15.09 -14.22
N LYS A 230 21.52 -13.77 -14.17
CA LYS A 230 22.58 -12.76 -13.99
C LYS A 230 23.18 -12.82 -12.58
N ILE A 231 22.35 -12.99 -11.55
CA ILE A 231 22.81 -13.15 -10.16
C ILE A 231 23.70 -14.39 -10.05
N LEU A 232 23.23 -15.54 -10.54
CA LEU A 232 23.99 -16.79 -10.43
C LEU A 232 25.34 -16.77 -11.19
N ARG A 233 25.42 -16.04 -12.30
CA ARG A 233 26.71 -15.82 -13.01
C ARG A 233 27.65 -14.89 -12.26
N LYS A 234 27.11 -13.86 -11.60
CA LYS A 234 27.88 -12.87 -10.83
C LYS A 234 28.38 -13.45 -9.51
N HIS A 235 27.61 -14.33 -8.89
CA HIS A 235 27.87 -14.93 -7.60
C HIS A 235 27.98 -16.45 -7.70
N PRO A 236 29.22 -16.99 -7.94
CA PRO A 236 29.44 -18.44 -8.04
C PRO A 236 29.20 -19.17 -6.72
N GLY A 237 29.47 -18.52 -5.58
CA GLY A 237 29.22 -19.07 -4.25
C GLY A 237 27.72 -19.03 -3.92
N ASP A 238 27.21 -20.09 -3.26
CA ASP A 238 25.79 -20.21 -2.95
C ASP A 238 25.35 -19.19 -1.89
N ASP A 239 26.16 -18.93 -0.88
CA ASP A 239 25.84 -17.98 0.18
C ASP A 239 25.64 -16.57 -0.35
N ASP A 240 26.55 -16.11 -1.20
CA ASP A 240 26.47 -14.79 -1.82
C ASP A 240 25.27 -14.71 -2.75
N ALA A 241 24.99 -15.78 -3.50
CA ALA A 241 23.82 -15.84 -4.38
C ALA A 241 22.51 -15.86 -3.60
N ILE A 242 22.40 -16.59 -2.48
CA ILE A 242 21.24 -16.60 -1.59
C ILE A 242 21.04 -15.19 -1.01
N SER A 243 22.09 -14.58 -0.48
CA SER A 243 22.02 -13.22 0.08
C SER A 243 21.53 -12.21 -0.96
N GLU A 244 22.03 -12.25 -2.18
CA GLU A 244 21.61 -11.36 -3.26
C GLU A 244 20.15 -11.57 -3.67
N VAL A 245 19.67 -12.83 -3.68
CA VAL A 245 18.23 -13.11 -3.95
C VAL A 245 17.36 -12.60 -2.83
N TYR A 246 17.72 -12.75 -1.55
CA TYR A 246 17.00 -12.19 -0.42
C TYR A 246 16.96 -10.66 -0.46
N LEU A 247 18.11 -10.02 -0.72
CA LEU A 247 18.20 -8.57 -0.88
C LEU A 247 17.31 -8.06 -2.03
N LEU A 248 17.30 -8.78 -3.15
CA LEU A 248 16.49 -8.44 -4.31
C LEU A 248 14.99 -8.53 -4.01
N VAL A 249 14.54 -9.63 -3.37
CA VAL A 249 13.12 -9.92 -3.19
C VAL A 249 12.56 -9.29 -1.93
N LEU A 250 13.29 -9.38 -0.80
CA LEU A 250 12.83 -8.98 0.52
C LEU A 250 13.53 -7.74 1.09
N SER A 251 14.53 -7.19 0.37
CA SER A 251 15.32 -6.03 0.79
C SER A 251 16.02 -6.22 2.16
N ARG A 252 16.33 -7.45 2.52
CA ARG A 252 17.09 -7.82 3.71
C ARG A 252 17.98 -9.03 3.43
N GLU A 253 18.98 -9.23 4.26
CA GLU A 253 19.77 -10.46 4.25
C GLU A 253 18.98 -11.63 4.86
N PRO A 254 19.31 -12.88 4.47
CA PRO A 254 18.77 -14.06 5.11
C PRO A 254 19.28 -14.16 6.56
N SER A 255 18.45 -14.63 7.48
CA SER A 255 18.91 -15.04 8.81
C SER A 255 19.81 -16.30 8.73
N ALA A 256 20.55 -16.57 9.80
CA ALA A 256 21.40 -17.76 9.85
C ALA A 256 20.62 -19.07 9.64
N SER A 257 19.38 -19.13 10.12
CA SER A 257 18.49 -20.29 9.93
C SER A 257 18.00 -20.41 8.49
N GLU A 258 17.60 -19.29 7.86
CA GLU A 258 17.19 -19.28 6.44
C GLU A 258 18.35 -19.67 5.52
N LEU A 259 19.54 -19.14 5.76
CA LEU A 259 20.74 -19.48 5.01
C LEU A 259 21.05 -20.97 5.11
N LYS A 260 20.94 -21.55 6.30
CA LYS A 260 21.13 -22.99 6.53
C LYS A 260 20.13 -23.81 5.72
N ILE A 261 18.84 -23.50 5.81
CA ILE A 261 17.77 -24.18 5.08
C ILE A 261 18.01 -24.09 3.56
N CYS A 262 18.39 -22.93 3.05
CA CYS A 262 18.67 -22.76 1.61
C CYS A 262 19.84 -23.63 1.15
N ARG A 263 20.94 -23.74 1.92
CA ARG A 263 22.09 -24.60 1.61
C ARG A 263 21.70 -26.08 1.59
N GLU A 264 20.95 -26.53 2.60
CA GLU A 264 20.46 -27.91 2.68
C GLU A 264 19.59 -28.23 1.46
N TYR A 265 18.68 -27.32 1.09
CA TYR A 265 17.82 -27.50 -0.08
C TYR A 265 18.60 -27.53 -1.40
N ILE A 266 19.58 -26.64 -1.61
CA ILE A 266 20.42 -26.66 -2.80
C ILE A 266 21.18 -27.99 -2.93
N THR A 267 21.64 -28.53 -1.81
CA THR A 267 22.32 -29.82 -1.74
C THR A 267 21.38 -30.97 -2.06
N GLU A 268 20.15 -30.95 -1.56
CA GLU A 268 19.11 -31.97 -1.76
C GLU A 268 18.66 -32.02 -3.23
N VAL A 269 18.39 -30.86 -3.84
CA VAL A 269 17.97 -30.77 -5.25
C VAL A 269 19.09 -31.22 -6.19
N GLY A 270 20.33 -30.97 -5.83
CA GLY A 270 21.51 -31.37 -6.64
C GLY A 270 21.67 -30.62 -7.95
N HIS A 271 20.78 -29.70 -8.29
CA HIS A 271 20.84 -28.83 -9.46
C HIS A 271 20.67 -27.38 -9.06
N ARG A 272 21.78 -26.64 -9.04
CA ARG A 272 21.87 -25.27 -8.55
C ARG A 272 20.83 -24.35 -9.16
N GLY A 273 20.65 -24.39 -10.48
CA GLY A 273 19.71 -23.53 -11.18
C GLY A 273 18.27 -23.74 -10.71
N GLU A 274 17.83 -24.99 -10.63
CA GLU A 274 16.47 -25.36 -10.17
C GLU A 274 16.24 -24.95 -8.72
N ALA A 275 17.18 -25.23 -7.84
CA ALA A 275 17.08 -24.84 -6.43
C ALA A 275 16.92 -23.32 -6.24
N PHE A 276 17.61 -22.51 -7.03
CA PHE A 276 17.45 -21.05 -6.99
C PHE A 276 16.18 -20.55 -7.68
N GLU A 277 15.65 -21.24 -8.68
CA GLU A 277 14.32 -20.96 -9.24
C GLU A 277 13.25 -21.16 -8.16
N ASP A 278 13.30 -22.27 -7.43
CA ASP A 278 12.39 -22.59 -6.35
C ASP A 278 12.52 -21.63 -5.17
N LEU A 279 13.76 -21.24 -4.80
CA LEU A 279 14.00 -20.23 -3.77
C LEU A 279 13.34 -18.89 -4.16
N MET A 280 13.61 -18.40 -5.36
CA MET A 280 13.03 -17.14 -5.82
C MET A 280 11.50 -17.21 -5.90
N TRP A 281 10.95 -18.33 -6.36
CA TRP A 281 9.52 -18.59 -6.39
C TRP A 281 8.92 -18.56 -4.98
N SER A 282 9.53 -19.23 -4.01
CA SER A 282 9.08 -19.27 -2.62
C SER A 282 9.08 -17.88 -1.99
N LEU A 283 10.12 -17.09 -2.19
CA LEU A 283 10.22 -15.74 -1.65
C LEU A 283 9.17 -14.79 -2.26
N VAL A 284 8.94 -14.83 -3.57
CA VAL A 284 7.90 -14.02 -4.25
C VAL A 284 6.49 -14.40 -3.79
N ASN A 285 6.26 -15.66 -3.43
CA ASN A 285 4.98 -16.14 -2.91
C ASN A 285 4.84 -15.98 -1.39
N SER A 286 5.86 -15.49 -0.69
CA SER A 286 5.84 -15.32 0.75
C SER A 286 4.90 -14.17 1.18
N SER A 287 4.34 -14.27 2.38
CA SER A 287 3.60 -13.17 3.00
C SER A 287 4.46 -11.94 3.23
N GLU A 288 5.78 -12.14 3.37
CA GLU A 288 6.75 -11.07 3.56
C GLU A 288 6.89 -10.19 2.32
N PHE A 289 6.96 -10.78 1.13
CA PHE A 289 6.98 -10.03 -0.13
C PHE A 289 5.72 -9.19 -0.35
N LEU A 290 4.58 -9.67 0.14
CA LEU A 290 3.28 -9.00 0.00
C LEU A 290 2.99 -7.95 1.08
N SER A 291 3.91 -7.79 2.04
CA SER A 291 3.71 -6.92 3.20
C SER A 291 4.87 -5.94 3.33
N ARG A 292 4.56 -4.75 3.88
CA ARG A 292 5.57 -3.84 4.38
C ARG A 292 6.06 -4.36 5.73
N ARG A 293 7.35 -4.51 5.87
CA ARG A 293 8.03 -4.86 7.11
C ARG A 293 9.16 -3.90 7.42
#